data_659199dedb8104e4f603986ce78934dc
#
_entry.id   659199dedb8104e4f603986ce78934dc
#
_cell.length_a   1.000
_cell.length_b   1.000
_cell.length_c   1.000
_cell.angle_alpha   90.00
_cell.angle_beta   90.00
_cell.angle_gamma   90.00
#
_symmetry.space_group_name_H-M   'P 1'
#
loop_
_entity.id
_entity.type
_entity.pdbx_description
1 polymer ?
#
loop_
_entity_poly.entity_id
_entity_poly.type
_entity_poly.pdbx_seq_one_letter_code
_entity_poly.pdbx_strand_id
1 'polypeptide(L)'
;LLQIISVAVREMSEGELLQIEKARRLDIIEEVYYEIIRKKTATLIASCCALGAKSVSEDVVLVEKMRLFGELIGMAFQIKDDLFDYTDDAIGKPTGIDIKEQKMTLPLIYALNNCSSKEKSWCINSIKNHNKDKKRVREVIQFVKDKNGLTYAEQKMVQFQQEALSLLHDFPNSPYKDSLAIMVNYVIDRKK
;
A
#
# COMPACT_ATOMS: atom_id res chain seq x y z
N LEU A 1 -21.62 13.02 8.62
CA LEU A 1 -21.10 12.77 7.27
C LEU A 1 -19.97 13.76 6.90
N LEU A 2 -20.19 15.08 6.98
CA LEU A 2 -19.21 16.11 6.61
C LEU A 2 -17.90 15.97 7.37
N GLN A 3 -17.94 15.61 8.65
CA GLN A 3 -16.75 15.41 9.48
C GLN A 3 -15.87 14.27 8.94
N ILE A 4 -16.46 13.15 8.50
CA ILE A 4 -15.72 12.02 7.94
C ILE A 4 -14.95 12.48 6.68
N ILE A 5 -15.63 13.23 5.80
CA ILE A 5 -15.01 13.76 4.57
C ILE A 5 -13.88 14.73 4.89
N SER A 6 -14.11 15.65 5.82
CA SER A 6 -13.09 16.64 6.20
C SER A 6 -11.84 16.01 6.80
N VAL A 7 -12.00 14.96 7.64
CA VAL A 7 -10.88 14.18 8.17
C VAL A 7 -10.13 13.48 7.07
N ALA A 8 -10.83 12.85 6.12
CA ALA A 8 -10.22 12.16 4.99
C ALA A 8 -9.36 13.10 4.14
N VAL A 9 -9.89 14.27 3.76
CA VAL A 9 -9.16 15.26 2.96
C VAL A 9 -7.90 15.74 3.68
N ARG A 10 -8.01 16.02 4.98
CA ARG A 10 -6.86 16.41 5.80
C ARG A 10 -5.80 15.31 5.84
N GLU A 11 -6.19 14.07 6.16
CA GLU A 11 -5.25 12.94 6.24
C GLU A 11 -4.56 12.67 4.89
N MET A 12 -5.30 12.74 3.79
CA MET A 12 -4.72 12.57 2.46
C MET A 12 -3.66 13.63 2.16
N SER A 13 -3.93 14.89 2.53
CA SER A 13 -2.96 15.99 2.37
C SER A 13 -1.73 15.79 3.25
N GLU A 14 -1.91 15.39 4.50
CA GLU A 14 -0.82 15.07 5.42
C GLU A 14 0.03 13.90 4.92
N GLY A 15 -0.61 12.85 4.38
CA GLY A 15 0.06 11.69 3.82
C GLY A 15 0.92 12.04 2.60
N GLU A 16 0.42 12.91 1.72
CA GLU A 16 1.20 13.40 0.57
C GLU A 16 2.42 14.22 1.02
N LEU A 17 2.24 15.13 1.97
CA LEU A 17 3.34 15.92 2.52
C LEU A 17 4.39 15.05 3.20
N LEU A 18 3.96 14.06 3.98
CA LEU A 18 4.85 13.11 4.65
C LEU A 18 5.67 12.31 3.62
N GLN A 19 5.03 11.83 2.56
CA GLN A 19 5.72 11.12 1.48
C GLN A 19 6.80 11.99 0.83
N ILE A 20 6.47 13.25 0.50
CA ILE A 20 7.41 14.19 -0.12
C ILE A 20 8.59 14.47 0.81
N GLU A 21 8.34 14.69 2.10
CA GLU A 21 9.39 14.90 3.10
C GLU A 21 10.35 13.70 3.17
N LYS A 22 9.78 12.50 3.27
CA LYS A 22 10.56 11.27 3.49
C LYS A 22 11.28 10.78 2.23
N ALA A 23 10.72 10.97 1.05
CA ALA A 23 11.37 10.61 -0.22
C ALA A 23 12.74 11.27 -0.39
N ARG A 24 12.93 12.48 0.13
CA ARG A 24 14.22 13.21 0.05
C ARG A 24 15.34 12.56 0.85
N ARG A 25 15.02 11.82 1.92
CA ARG A 25 16.02 11.27 2.85
C ARG A 25 16.40 9.83 2.51
N LEU A 26 15.52 9.06 1.87
CA LEU A 26 15.67 7.62 1.61
C LEU A 26 15.95 6.80 2.89
N ASP A 27 15.35 7.22 4.01
CA ASP A 27 15.49 6.62 5.33
C ASP A 27 14.16 6.14 5.93
N ILE A 28 13.18 5.86 5.06
CA ILE A 28 11.85 5.42 5.47
C ILE A 28 11.95 4.04 6.13
N ILE A 29 11.45 3.94 7.35
CA ILE A 29 11.22 2.68 8.05
C ILE A 29 9.81 2.16 7.72
N GLU A 30 9.56 0.90 8.00
CA GLU A 30 8.31 0.23 7.62
C GLU A 30 7.07 0.89 8.22
N GLU A 31 7.13 1.33 9.48
CA GLU A 31 6.04 2.01 10.17
C GLU A 31 5.66 3.32 9.47
N VAL A 32 6.64 4.08 9.02
CA VAL A 32 6.41 5.33 8.28
C VAL A 32 5.82 5.05 6.89
N TYR A 33 6.24 3.97 6.24
CA TYR A 33 5.62 3.53 4.99
C TYR A 33 4.14 3.23 5.19
N TYR A 34 3.77 2.45 6.21
CA TYR A 34 2.37 2.16 6.51
C TYR A 34 1.58 3.44 6.85
N GLU A 35 2.16 4.38 7.57
CA GLU A 35 1.51 5.66 7.84
C GLU A 35 1.22 6.45 6.55
N ILE A 36 2.18 6.50 5.63
CA ILE A 36 2.03 7.17 4.34
C ILE A 36 0.88 6.55 3.54
N ILE A 37 0.90 5.24 3.32
CA ILE A 37 -0.12 4.58 2.49
C ILE A 37 -1.49 4.58 3.15
N ARG A 38 -1.56 4.50 4.48
CA ARG A 38 -2.80 4.64 5.24
C ARG A 38 -3.42 6.00 5.00
N LYS A 39 -2.66 7.07 5.24
CA LYS A 39 -3.13 8.45 5.09
C LYS A 39 -3.45 8.80 3.63
N LYS A 40 -2.52 8.53 2.72
CA LYS A 40 -2.62 8.96 1.32
C LYS A 40 -3.69 8.20 0.52
N THR A 41 -3.84 6.90 0.75
CA THR A 41 -4.67 6.01 -0.08
C THR A 41 -5.80 5.35 0.72
N ALA A 42 -5.47 4.67 1.84
CA ALA A 42 -6.44 3.85 2.54
C ALA A 42 -7.54 4.69 3.21
N THR A 43 -7.22 5.89 3.69
CA THR A 43 -8.19 6.76 4.37
C THR A 43 -9.38 7.16 3.48
N LEU A 44 -9.19 7.29 2.16
CA LEU A 44 -10.28 7.57 1.23
C LEU A 44 -11.26 6.38 1.17
N ILE A 45 -10.74 5.17 1.00
CA ILE A 45 -11.55 3.94 0.92
C ILE A 45 -12.24 3.69 2.27
N ALA A 46 -11.52 3.88 3.38
CA ALA A 46 -12.06 3.83 4.74
C ALA A 46 -13.25 4.78 4.92
N SER A 47 -13.10 6.01 4.46
CA SER A 47 -14.14 7.03 4.56
C SER A 47 -15.37 6.70 3.70
N CYS A 48 -15.19 6.15 2.50
CA CYS A 48 -16.30 5.69 1.67
C CYS A 48 -17.11 4.58 2.37
N CYS A 49 -16.43 3.59 2.96
CA CYS A 49 -17.09 2.51 3.71
C CYS A 49 -17.81 3.04 4.96
N ALA A 50 -17.15 3.95 5.71
CA ALA A 50 -17.76 4.59 6.87
C ALA A 50 -19.00 5.43 6.52
N LEU A 51 -18.94 6.19 5.43
CA LEU A 51 -20.05 7.01 4.93
C LEU A 51 -21.23 6.12 4.50
N GLY A 52 -20.96 5.01 3.82
CA GLY A 52 -21.99 4.03 3.45
C GLY A 52 -22.73 3.50 4.69
N ALA A 53 -21.99 3.06 5.71
CA ALA A 53 -22.58 2.60 6.97
C ALA A 53 -23.34 3.73 7.71
N LYS A 54 -22.74 4.92 7.82
CA LYS A 54 -23.34 6.08 8.52
C LYS A 54 -24.60 6.62 7.83
N SER A 55 -24.75 6.38 6.54
CA SER A 55 -25.95 6.82 5.81
C SER A 55 -27.21 6.05 6.19
N VAL A 56 -27.07 4.84 6.75
CA VAL A 56 -28.19 3.93 7.09
C VAL A 56 -28.23 3.54 8.56
N SER A 57 -27.20 3.88 9.36
CA SER A 57 -27.10 3.52 10.76
C SER A 57 -26.44 4.60 11.60
N GLU A 58 -26.98 4.82 12.80
CA GLU A 58 -26.35 5.66 13.84
C GLU A 58 -25.41 4.85 14.75
N ASP A 59 -25.30 3.53 14.55
CA ASP A 59 -24.42 2.66 15.34
C ASP A 59 -22.96 2.99 15.05
N VAL A 60 -22.29 3.58 16.03
CA VAL A 60 -20.89 3.99 15.94
C VAL A 60 -19.95 2.79 15.75
N VAL A 61 -20.30 1.64 16.38
CA VAL A 61 -19.48 0.42 16.28
C VAL A 61 -19.52 -0.12 14.86
N LEU A 62 -20.69 -0.15 14.22
CA LEU A 62 -20.85 -0.55 12.83
C LEU A 62 -20.10 0.39 11.88
N VAL A 63 -20.23 1.69 12.06
CA VAL A 63 -19.55 2.69 11.25
C VAL A 63 -18.03 2.54 11.33
N GLU A 64 -17.50 2.35 12.54
CA GLU A 64 -16.05 2.15 12.74
C GLU A 64 -15.57 0.82 12.17
N LYS A 65 -16.35 -0.25 12.29
CA LYS A 65 -16.05 -1.54 11.66
C LYS A 65 -15.95 -1.43 10.15
N MET A 66 -16.86 -0.71 9.52
CA MET A 66 -16.81 -0.49 8.07
C MET A 66 -15.69 0.47 7.67
N ARG A 67 -15.35 1.44 8.52
CA ARG A 67 -14.17 2.28 8.33
C ARG A 67 -12.90 1.43 8.30
N LEU A 68 -12.71 0.57 9.30
CA LEU A 68 -11.56 -0.33 9.39
C LEU A 68 -11.50 -1.31 8.21
N PHE A 69 -12.65 -1.86 7.79
CA PHE A 69 -12.76 -2.69 6.59
C PHE A 69 -12.19 -1.97 5.35
N GLY A 70 -12.62 -0.74 5.12
CA GLY A 70 -12.13 0.05 4.00
C GLY A 70 -10.65 0.41 4.11
N GLU A 71 -10.14 0.67 5.32
CA GLU A 71 -8.73 0.95 5.57
C GLU A 71 -7.85 -0.26 5.23
N LEU A 72 -8.21 -1.46 5.68
CA LEU A 72 -7.47 -2.69 5.41
C LEU A 72 -7.42 -3.01 3.90
N ILE A 73 -8.52 -2.80 3.19
CA ILE A 73 -8.55 -2.94 1.72
C ILE A 73 -7.62 -1.92 1.06
N GLY A 74 -7.66 -0.68 1.51
CA GLY A 74 -6.80 0.39 0.98
C GLY A 74 -5.32 0.13 1.19
N MET A 75 -4.95 -0.45 2.34
CA MET A 75 -3.59 -0.90 2.62
C MET A 75 -3.16 -2.01 1.66
N ALA A 76 -3.99 -3.06 1.49
CA ALA A 76 -3.72 -4.15 0.56
C ALA A 76 -3.63 -3.64 -0.89
N PHE A 77 -4.50 -2.72 -1.28
CA PHE A 77 -4.54 -2.09 -2.59
C PHE A 77 -3.22 -1.37 -2.91
N GLN A 78 -2.70 -0.56 -1.99
CA GLN A 78 -1.47 0.18 -2.23
C GLN A 78 -0.25 -0.73 -2.29
N ILE A 79 -0.16 -1.75 -1.41
CA ILE A 79 0.92 -2.74 -1.48
C ILE A 79 0.89 -3.47 -2.83
N LYS A 80 -0.31 -3.80 -3.34
CA LYS A 80 -0.44 -4.42 -4.68
C LYS A 80 0.07 -3.50 -5.78
N ASP A 81 -0.26 -2.20 -5.73
CA ASP A 81 0.25 -1.22 -6.69
C ASP A 81 1.77 -1.13 -6.68
N ASP A 82 2.36 -1.09 -5.48
CA ASP A 82 3.81 -1.04 -5.31
C ASP A 82 4.49 -2.32 -5.86
N LEU A 83 3.85 -3.49 -5.71
CA LEU A 83 4.34 -4.75 -6.26
C LEU A 83 4.36 -4.77 -7.79
N PHE A 84 3.43 -4.08 -8.45
CA PHE A 84 3.41 -3.99 -9.92
C PHE A 84 4.66 -3.32 -10.48
N ASP A 85 5.31 -2.42 -9.73
CA ASP A 85 6.52 -1.75 -10.17
C ASP A 85 7.74 -2.68 -10.31
N TYR A 86 7.66 -3.87 -9.72
CA TYR A 86 8.71 -4.90 -9.75
C TYR A 86 8.40 -6.08 -10.69
N THR A 87 7.22 -6.11 -11.31
CA THR A 87 6.84 -7.18 -12.24
C THR A 87 7.37 -6.87 -13.65
N ASP A 88 7.66 -7.93 -14.42
CA ASP A 88 8.21 -7.77 -15.75
C ASP A 88 7.19 -7.15 -16.74
N ASP A 89 7.69 -6.51 -17.80
CA ASP A 89 6.98 -5.70 -18.82
C ASP A 89 5.80 -6.39 -19.55
N ALA A 90 5.44 -7.63 -19.20
CA ALA A 90 4.31 -8.36 -19.80
C ALA A 90 2.96 -7.62 -19.68
N ILE A 91 2.89 -6.56 -18.86
CA ILE A 91 1.67 -5.81 -18.59
C ILE A 91 1.64 -4.44 -19.31
N GLY A 92 2.70 -4.09 -20.07
CA GLY A 92 2.76 -2.85 -20.86
C GLY A 92 2.91 -1.56 -20.04
N LYS A 93 3.26 -1.64 -18.75
CA LYS A 93 3.71 -0.49 -17.93
C LYS A 93 5.23 -0.56 -17.77
N PRO A 94 5.94 0.56 -17.89
CA PRO A 94 7.37 0.58 -17.57
C PRO A 94 7.58 0.28 -16.07
N THR A 95 8.42 -0.70 -15.76
CA THR A 95 8.80 -1.08 -14.40
C THR A 95 9.85 -0.13 -13.81
N GLY A 96 9.93 -0.09 -12.48
CA GLY A 96 10.90 0.72 -11.76
C GLY A 96 10.60 2.22 -11.76
N ILE A 97 9.33 2.61 -11.90
CA ILE A 97 8.91 4.03 -11.82
C ILE A 97 9.13 4.54 -10.39
N ASP A 98 8.74 3.77 -9.38
CA ASP A 98 8.91 4.16 -7.98
C ASP A 98 10.38 4.33 -7.60
N ILE A 99 11.26 3.46 -8.13
CA ILE A 99 12.73 3.61 -7.97
C ILE A 99 13.22 4.91 -8.62
N LYS A 100 12.74 5.24 -9.83
CA LYS A 100 13.09 6.48 -10.54
C LYS A 100 12.60 7.72 -9.80
N GLU A 101 11.47 7.64 -9.14
CA GLU A 101 10.87 8.69 -8.32
C GLU A 101 11.41 8.71 -6.89
N GLN A 102 12.38 7.84 -6.58
CA GLN A 102 13.01 7.71 -5.25
C GLN A 102 12.01 7.38 -4.14
N LYS A 103 10.93 6.66 -4.47
CA LYS A 103 9.96 6.18 -3.51
C LYS A 103 10.49 4.92 -2.83
N MET A 104 10.35 4.90 -1.51
CA MET A 104 10.70 3.76 -0.66
C MET A 104 9.46 2.89 -0.45
N THR A 105 9.28 1.88 -1.32
CA THR A 105 8.16 0.94 -1.22
C THR A 105 8.48 -0.23 -0.29
N LEU A 106 7.46 -0.94 0.19
CA LEU A 106 7.61 -2.03 1.17
C LEU A 106 8.62 -3.11 0.75
N PRO A 107 8.61 -3.60 -0.51
CA PRO A 107 9.63 -4.55 -0.98
C PRO A 107 11.06 -4.05 -0.81
N LEU A 108 11.29 -2.78 -1.15
CA LEU A 108 12.61 -2.14 -1.06
C LEU A 108 13.05 -1.94 0.39
N ILE A 109 12.16 -1.46 1.24
CA ILE A 109 12.42 -1.27 2.68
C ILE A 109 12.84 -2.60 3.32
N TYR A 110 12.10 -3.67 3.06
CA TYR A 110 12.43 -5.00 3.56
C TYR A 110 13.82 -5.46 3.08
N ALA A 111 14.11 -5.33 1.78
CA ALA A 111 15.39 -5.72 1.21
C ALA A 111 16.56 -4.95 1.85
N LEU A 112 16.40 -3.64 2.10
CA LEU A 112 17.41 -2.80 2.74
C LEU A 112 17.62 -3.12 4.23
N ASN A 113 16.61 -3.65 4.91
CA ASN A 113 16.72 -4.08 6.30
C ASN A 113 17.34 -5.49 6.43
N ASN A 114 17.34 -6.27 5.34
CA ASN A 114 17.84 -7.65 5.31
C ASN A 114 19.06 -7.82 4.38
N CYS A 115 19.94 -6.82 4.35
CA CYS A 115 21.16 -6.84 3.56
C CYS A 115 22.38 -6.34 4.34
N SER A 116 23.57 -6.56 3.80
CA SER A 116 24.81 -6.04 4.37
C SER A 116 24.90 -4.52 4.21
N SER A 117 25.69 -3.86 5.06
CA SER A 117 25.93 -2.41 4.98
C SER A 117 26.49 -1.98 3.62
N LYS A 118 27.29 -2.83 2.96
CA LYS A 118 27.85 -2.57 1.62
C LYS A 118 26.75 -2.59 0.56
N GLU A 119 25.87 -3.58 0.60
CA GLU A 119 24.71 -3.68 -0.32
C GLU A 119 23.74 -2.53 -0.09
N LYS A 120 23.48 -2.17 1.17
CA LYS A 120 22.62 -1.02 1.52
C LYS A 120 23.17 0.28 0.93
N SER A 121 24.44 0.55 1.13
CA SER A 121 25.10 1.74 0.60
C SER A 121 25.06 1.78 -0.93
N TRP A 122 25.29 0.65 -1.60
CA TRP A 122 25.19 0.52 -3.05
C TRP A 122 23.78 0.80 -3.55
N CYS A 123 22.76 0.20 -2.92
CA CYS A 123 21.36 0.34 -3.31
C CYS A 123 20.89 1.79 -3.14
N ILE A 124 21.15 2.41 -1.98
CA ILE A 124 20.81 3.82 -1.73
C ILE A 124 21.50 4.75 -2.71
N ASN A 125 22.80 4.54 -2.99
CA ASN A 125 23.50 5.33 -4.00
C ASN A 125 22.90 5.16 -5.40
N SER A 126 22.49 3.95 -5.76
CA SER A 126 21.85 3.66 -7.04
C SER A 126 20.52 4.43 -7.20
N ILE A 127 19.68 4.44 -6.16
CA ILE A 127 18.42 5.17 -6.15
C ILE A 127 18.65 6.69 -6.14
N LYS A 128 19.60 7.17 -5.36
CA LYS A 128 19.83 8.62 -5.20
C LYS A 128 20.48 9.27 -6.42
N ASN A 129 21.48 8.62 -6.99
CA ASN A 129 22.36 9.22 -7.99
C ASN A 129 22.26 8.61 -9.38
N HIS A 130 21.64 7.41 -9.51
CA HIS A 130 21.58 6.65 -10.76
C HIS A 130 20.16 6.16 -11.09
N ASN A 131 19.13 6.78 -10.53
CA ASN A 131 17.72 6.41 -10.71
C ASN A 131 17.20 6.55 -12.15
N LYS A 132 17.91 7.30 -13.03
CA LYS A 132 17.57 7.44 -14.45
C LYS A 132 18.28 6.40 -15.34
N ASP A 133 19.28 5.71 -14.82
CA ASP A 133 19.98 4.65 -15.53
C ASP A 133 19.15 3.36 -15.52
N LYS A 134 18.62 2.97 -16.66
CA LYS A 134 17.79 1.76 -16.83
C LYS A 134 18.47 0.48 -16.34
N LYS A 135 19.80 0.38 -16.52
CA LYS A 135 20.56 -0.78 -16.05
C LYS A 135 20.57 -0.81 -14.52
N ARG A 136 20.87 0.33 -13.91
CA ARG A 136 20.88 0.46 -12.44
C ARG A 136 19.52 0.17 -11.81
N VAL A 137 18.45 0.68 -12.39
CA VAL A 137 17.08 0.40 -11.94
C VAL A 137 16.79 -1.11 -11.99
N ARG A 138 17.16 -1.80 -13.06
CA ARG A 138 17.01 -3.28 -13.15
C ARG A 138 17.84 -4.01 -12.10
N GLU A 139 19.07 -3.58 -11.85
CA GLU A 139 19.91 -4.16 -10.80
C GLU A 139 19.30 -3.99 -9.41
N VAL A 140 18.68 -2.83 -9.11
CA VAL A 140 17.94 -2.61 -7.85
C VAL A 140 16.71 -3.50 -7.77
N ILE A 141 15.94 -3.64 -8.85
CA ILE A 141 14.78 -4.56 -8.89
C ILE A 141 15.24 -6.00 -8.59
N GLN A 142 16.33 -6.45 -9.24
CA GLN A 142 16.85 -7.78 -9.00
C GLN A 142 17.33 -7.96 -7.56
N PHE A 143 18.03 -6.97 -7.00
CA PHE A 143 18.41 -6.97 -5.59
C PHE A 143 17.22 -7.14 -4.65
N VAL A 144 16.11 -6.42 -4.89
CA VAL A 144 14.89 -6.55 -4.09
C VAL A 144 14.28 -7.95 -4.19
N LYS A 145 14.28 -8.55 -5.40
CA LYS A 145 13.84 -9.94 -5.63
C LYS A 145 14.73 -10.92 -4.87
N ASP A 146 16.04 -10.81 -4.98
CA ASP A 146 17.03 -11.70 -4.34
C ASP A 146 16.95 -11.65 -2.80
N LYS A 147 16.54 -10.51 -2.23
CA LYS A 147 16.33 -10.34 -0.77
C LYS A 147 14.92 -10.71 -0.30
N ASN A 148 14.11 -11.36 -1.13
CA ASN A 148 12.73 -11.75 -0.82
C ASN A 148 11.78 -10.57 -0.48
N GLY A 149 12.10 -9.36 -0.94
CA GLY A 149 11.29 -8.18 -0.68
C GLY A 149 9.87 -8.30 -1.23
N LEU A 150 9.70 -8.92 -2.42
CA LEU A 150 8.39 -9.13 -3.02
C LEU A 150 7.55 -10.12 -2.21
N THR A 151 8.13 -11.26 -1.84
CA THR A 151 7.44 -12.29 -1.05
C THR A 151 6.96 -11.72 0.30
N TYR A 152 7.79 -10.91 0.95
CA TYR A 152 7.40 -10.23 2.18
C TYR A 152 6.20 -9.29 1.98
N ALA A 153 6.24 -8.45 0.95
CA ALA A 153 5.15 -7.52 0.66
C ALA A 153 3.87 -8.26 0.28
N GLU A 154 3.95 -9.37 -0.48
CA GLU A 154 2.82 -10.23 -0.79
C GLU A 154 2.19 -10.83 0.48
N GLN A 155 3.01 -11.31 1.42
CA GLN A 155 2.52 -11.82 2.70
C GLN A 155 1.77 -10.74 3.51
N LYS A 156 2.30 -9.52 3.55
CA LYS A 156 1.64 -8.40 4.22
C LYS A 156 0.33 -8.00 3.54
N MET A 157 0.30 -7.97 2.23
CA MET A 157 -0.91 -7.72 1.44
C MET A 157 -2.00 -8.76 1.75
N VAL A 158 -1.65 -10.05 1.76
CA VAL A 158 -2.59 -11.14 2.09
C VAL A 158 -3.05 -11.05 3.55
N GLN A 159 -2.18 -10.64 4.47
CA GLN A 159 -2.58 -10.40 5.86
C GLN A 159 -3.68 -9.35 5.95
N PHE A 160 -3.52 -8.18 5.33
CA PHE A 160 -4.55 -7.14 5.29
C PHE A 160 -5.85 -7.63 4.64
N GLN A 161 -5.76 -8.43 3.58
CA GLN A 161 -6.93 -9.07 2.95
C GLN A 161 -7.70 -9.93 3.94
N GLN A 162 -7.00 -10.83 4.64
CA GLN A 162 -7.62 -11.76 5.57
C GLN A 162 -8.26 -11.03 6.75
N GLU A 163 -7.60 -10.00 7.27
CA GLU A 163 -8.15 -9.14 8.31
C GLU A 163 -9.43 -8.42 7.83
N ALA A 164 -9.44 -7.87 6.60
CA ALA A 164 -10.63 -7.26 6.03
C ALA A 164 -11.79 -8.27 5.89
N LEU A 165 -11.52 -9.46 5.35
CA LEU A 165 -12.54 -10.51 5.21
C LEU A 165 -13.08 -10.96 6.56
N SER A 166 -12.24 -11.02 7.61
CA SER A 166 -12.69 -11.41 8.95
C SER A 166 -13.74 -10.45 9.52
N LEU A 167 -13.65 -9.16 9.22
CA LEU A 167 -14.65 -8.17 9.66
C LEU A 167 -16.04 -8.41 9.07
N LEU A 168 -16.12 -9.12 7.94
CA LEU A 168 -17.38 -9.46 7.32
C LEU A 168 -18.07 -10.67 7.97
N HIS A 169 -17.38 -11.47 8.79
CA HIS A 169 -17.94 -12.70 9.36
C HIS A 169 -19.20 -12.44 10.19
N ASP A 170 -19.24 -11.34 10.94
CA ASP A 170 -20.37 -11.01 11.80
C ASP A 170 -21.60 -10.49 11.06
N PHE A 171 -21.49 -10.22 9.77
CA PHE A 171 -22.63 -9.80 8.96
C PHE A 171 -23.43 -11.02 8.48
N PRO A 172 -24.78 -10.91 8.42
CA PRO A 172 -25.61 -11.97 7.87
C PRO A 172 -25.25 -12.25 6.40
N ASN A 173 -25.42 -13.48 5.97
CA ASN A 173 -25.20 -13.85 4.59
C ASN A 173 -26.17 -13.10 3.68
N SER A 174 -25.63 -12.48 2.64
CA SER A 174 -26.38 -11.70 1.68
C SER A 174 -25.55 -11.47 0.40
N PRO A 175 -26.20 -11.20 -0.74
CA PRO A 175 -25.49 -10.83 -1.97
C PRO A 175 -24.58 -9.60 -1.82
N TYR A 176 -24.90 -8.72 -0.90
CA TYR A 176 -24.10 -7.53 -0.60
C TYR A 176 -22.80 -7.90 0.13
N LYS A 177 -22.88 -8.79 1.13
CA LYS A 177 -21.69 -9.34 1.81
C LYS A 177 -20.79 -10.07 0.81
N ASP A 178 -21.38 -10.88 -0.06
CA ASP A 178 -20.63 -11.60 -1.10
C ASP A 178 -19.94 -10.63 -2.07
N SER A 179 -20.61 -9.54 -2.46
CA SER A 179 -20.03 -8.51 -3.31
C SER A 179 -18.85 -7.79 -2.64
N LEU A 180 -18.94 -7.52 -1.33
CA LEU A 180 -17.82 -6.95 -0.58
C LEU A 180 -16.64 -7.93 -0.53
N ALA A 181 -16.89 -9.21 -0.30
CA ALA A 181 -15.83 -10.23 -0.29
C ALA A 181 -15.18 -10.39 -1.69
N ILE A 182 -15.97 -10.35 -2.76
CA ILE A 182 -15.46 -10.35 -4.15
C ILE A 182 -14.58 -9.12 -4.39
N MET A 183 -14.98 -7.95 -3.94
CA MET A 183 -14.19 -6.73 -4.08
C MET A 183 -12.84 -6.83 -3.38
N VAL A 184 -12.79 -7.38 -2.16
CA VAL A 184 -11.54 -7.61 -1.42
C VAL A 184 -10.60 -8.54 -2.20
N ASN A 185 -11.14 -9.66 -2.71
CA ASN A 185 -10.35 -10.61 -3.50
C ASN A 185 -9.84 -9.98 -4.81
N TYR A 186 -10.70 -9.21 -5.50
CA TYR A 186 -10.32 -8.52 -6.73
C TYR A 186 -9.13 -7.58 -6.56
N VAL A 187 -9.05 -6.86 -5.43
CA VAL A 187 -7.92 -5.96 -5.13
C VAL A 187 -6.58 -6.68 -5.22
N ILE A 188 -6.52 -7.93 -4.77
CA ILE A 188 -5.30 -8.74 -4.74
C ILE A 188 -5.07 -9.49 -6.04
N ASP A 189 -6.15 -10.04 -6.63
CA ASP A 189 -6.07 -10.90 -7.82
C ASP A 189 -5.92 -10.10 -9.12
N ARG A 190 -6.17 -8.77 -9.09
CA ARG A 190 -6.05 -7.93 -10.28
C ARG A 190 -4.65 -7.99 -10.88
N LYS A 191 -4.61 -8.05 -12.20
CA LYS A 191 -3.36 -8.08 -13.00
C LYS A 191 -2.95 -6.70 -13.50
N LYS A 192 -3.83 -5.72 -13.27
CA LYS A 192 -3.63 -4.27 -13.54
C LYS A 192 -4.46 -3.45 -12.59
#